data_d379597cd06c5cc43ed8bf6365167340
#
_entry.id   d379597cd06c5cc43ed8bf6365167340
#
_cell.length_a   1.000
_cell.length_b   1.000
_cell.length_c   1.000
_cell.angle_alpha   90.00
_cell.angle_beta   90.00
_cell.angle_gamma   90.00
#
_symmetry.space_group_name_H-M   'P 1'
#
loop_
_entity.id
_entity.type
_entity.pdbx_description
1 polymer ?
#
loop_
_entity_poly.entity_id
_entity_poly.type
_entity_poly.pdbx_seq_one_letter_code
_entity_poly.pdbx_strand_id
1 'polypeptide(L)'
;KEILQNFGKNYNDQDMETTKSFLIKSNARAFETAGAKLGMLNNISKYGWKYDYVKQREAIVKGMTVQQIKDLSNKYLDTNKMYWLVVGDAKTQLPRLKELGFGEPVLLNK
;
A
#
# COMPACT_ATOMS: atom_id res chain seq x y z
N LYS A 1 -7.35 0.00 -12.54
CA LYS A 1 -7.58 1.46 -12.48
C LYS A 1 -8.90 1.75 -11.79
N GLU A 2 -10.00 1.18 -12.24
CA GLU A 2 -11.34 1.40 -11.67
C GLU A 2 -11.41 1.14 -10.15
N ILE A 3 -10.83 0.04 -9.67
CA ILE A 3 -10.77 -0.28 -8.23
C ILE A 3 -10.08 0.84 -7.45
N LEU A 4 -8.95 1.35 -7.95
CA LEU A 4 -8.24 2.44 -7.28
C LEU A 4 -9.00 3.77 -7.32
N GLN A 5 -9.65 4.07 -8.45
CA GLN A 5 -10.47 5.29 -8.59
C GLN A 5 -11.68 5.29 -7.65
N ASN A 6 -12.25 4.12 -7.38
CA ASN A 6 -13.42 3.96 -6.53
C ASN A 6 -13.07 3.53 -5.09
N PHE A 7 -11.79 3.39 -4.76
CA PHE A 7 -11.35 2.87 -3.45
C PHE A 7 -11.97 3.65 -2.29
N GLY A 8 -11.75 4.95 -2.24
CA GLY A 8 -12.28 5.78 -1.14
C GLY A 8 -13.81 5.81 -1.11
N LYS A 9 -14.47 5.74 -2.27
CA LYS A 9 -15.92 5.72 -2.37
C LYS A 9 -16.52 4.42 -1.82
N ASN A 10 -15.88 3.28 -2.12
CA ASN A 10 -16.38 1.96 -1.77
C ASN A 10 -15.92 1.48 -0.39
N TYR A 11 -14.87 2.09 0.20
CA TYR A 11 -14.34 1.70 1.49
C TYR A 11 -15.37 1.90 2.61
N ASN A 12 -15.58 0.88 3.45
CA ASN A 12 -16.64 0.85 4.46
C ASN A 12 -16.14 0.34 5.83
N ASP A 13 -17.03 0.24 6.81
CA ASP A 13 -16.68 -0.20 8.17
C ASP A 13 -16.16 -1.63 8.22
N GLN A 14 -16.69 -2.54 7.39
CA GLN A 14 -16.21 -3.92 7.32
C GLN A 14 -14.77 -3.99 6.79
N ASP A 15 -14.45 -3.18 5.78
CA ASP A 15 -13.09 -3.06 5.25
C ASP A 15 -12.14 -2.51 6.31
N MET A 16 -12.60 -1.52 7.08
CA MET A 16 -11.84 -0.93 8.18
C MET A 16 -11.53 -1.96 9.27
N GLU A 17 -12.51 -2.71 9.72
CA GLU A 17 -12.31 -3.75 10.74
C GLU A 17 -11.35 -4.84 10.26
N THR A 18 -11.50 -5.28 9.01
CA THR A 18 -10.59 -6.26 8.40
C THR A 18 -9.16 -5.71 8.35
N THR A 19 -8.98 -4.47 7.90
CA THR A 19 -7.69 -3.82 7.79
C THR A 19 -7.03 -3.63 9.16
N LYS A 20 -7.78 -3.10 10.14
CA LYS A 20 -7.28 -2.94 11.53
C LYS A 20 -6.86 -4.28 12.13
N SER A 21 -7.73 -5.27 12.03
CA SER A 21 -7.46 -6.62 12.54
C SER A 21 -6.17 -7.20 11.93
N PHE A 22 -6.00 -7.08 10.61
CA PHE A 22 -4.81 -7.56 9.93
C PHE A 22 -3.56 -6.82 10.38
N LEU A 23 -3.56 -5.49 10.39
CA LEU A 23 -2.39 -4.67 10.74
C LEU A 23 -1.96 -4.87 12.20
N ILE A 24 -2.93 -4.99 13.13
CA ILE A 24 -2.64 -5.19 14.54
C ILE A 24 -2.14 -6.61 14.82
N LYS A 25 -2.80 -7.62 14.26
CA LYS A 25 -2.41 -9.03 14.46
C LYS A 25 -1.07 -9.37 13.79
N SER A 26 -0.76 -8.74 12.67
CA SER A 26 0.54 -8.94 12.01
C SER A 26 1.72 -8.45 12.85
N ASN A 27 1.53 -7.49 13.74
CA ASN A 27 2.58 -7.02 14.65
C ASN A 27 3.10 -8.14 15.57
N ALA A 28 2.26 -9.10 15.98
CA ALA A 28 2.70 -10.20 16.83
C ALA A 28 3.79 -11.05 16.14
N ARG A 29 3.66 -11.27 14.82
CA ARG A 29 4.62 -12.04 14.03
C ARG A 29 5.81 -11.22 13.53
N ALA A 30 5.67 -9.89 13.48
CA ALA A 30 6.69 -9.01 12.91
C ALA A 30 8.03 -9.04 13.67
N PHE A 31 8.06 -9.59 14.88
CA PHE A 31 9.25 -9.63 15.75
C PHE A 31 9.64 -11.05 16.22
N GLU A 32 9.14 -12.08 15.56
CA GLU A 32 9.43 -13.46 15.95
C GLU A 32 10.90 -13.85 15.66
N THR A 33 11.49 -13.34 14.59
CA THR A 33 12.86 -13.69 14.20
C THR A 33 13.89 -12.62 14.56
N ALA A 34 15.14 -13.03 14.78
CA ALA A 34 16.24 -12.10 15.02
C ALA A 34 16.43 -11.12 13.84
N GLY A 35 16.28 -11.61 12.60
CA GLY A 35 16.36 -10.77 11.40
C GLY A 35 15.27 -9.69 11.35
N ALA A 36 14.04 -10.02 11.72
CA ALA A 36 12.95 -9.04 11.80
C ALA A 36 13.21 -7.97 12.86
N LYS A 37 13.73 -8.37 14.03
CA LYS A 37 14.14 -7.44 15.10
C LYS A 37 15.25 -6.51 14.63
N LEU A 38 16.29 -7.06 13.99
CA LEU A 38 17.39 -6.28 13.44
C LEU A 38 16.90 -5.30 12.36
N GLY A 39 16.00 -5.74 11.48
CA GLY A 39 15.39 -4.89 10.48
C GLY A 39 14.66 -3.69 11.08
N MET A 40 13.92 -3.89 12.18
CA MET A 40 13.26 -2.80 12.89
C MET A 40 14.27 -1.82 13.52
N LEU A 41 15.34 -2.34 14.15
CA LEU A 41 16.39 -1.49 14.73
C LEU A 41 17.10 -0.66 13.66
N ASN A 42 17.37 -1.26 12.50
CA ASN A 42 17.92 -0.54 11.35
C ASN A 42 16.99 0.56 10.86
N ASN A 43 15.68 0.32 10.81
CA ASN A 43 14.70 1.33 10.43
C ASN A 43 14.61 2.47 11.45
N ILE A 44 14.62 2.14 12.74
CA ILE A 44 14.69 3.15 13.83
C ILE A 44 15.91 4.05 13.64
N SER A 45 17.08 3.44 13.41
CA SER A 45 18.32 4.20 13.20
C SER A 45 18.29 5.03 11.90
N LYS A 46 17.85 4.42 10.79
CA LYS A 46 17.87 5.04 9.46
C LYS A 46 16.88 6.21 9.34
N TYR A 47 15.71 6.07 9.93
CA TYR A 47 14.60 7.03 9.79
C TYR A 47 14.38 7.89 11.04
N GLY A 48 15.20 7.72 12.09
CA GLY A 48 15.04 8.47 13.35
C GLY A 48 13.74 8.14 14.07
N TRP A 49 13.21 6.92 13.92
CA TRP A 49 11.98 6.55 14.60
C TRP A 49 12.21 6.41 16.10
N LYS A 50 11.16 6.66 16.89
CA LYS A 50 11.19 6.39 18.32
C LYS A 50 11.14 4.88 18.59
N TYR A 51 11.69 4.45 19.73
CA TYR A 51 11.69 3.04 20.12
C TYR A 51 10.29 2.45 20.33
N ASP A 52 9.31 3.30 20.61
CA ASP A 52 7.90 2.93 20.76
C ASP A 52 7.08 3.10 19.46
N TYR A 53 7.75 3.27 18.32
CA TYR A 53 7.12 3.47 17.00
C TYR A 53 6.01 2.48 16.70
N VAL A 54 6.20 1.18 17.01
CA VAL A 54 5.18 0.14 16.78
C VAL A 54 3.93 0.40 17.59
N LYS A 55 4.07 0.78 18.86
CA LYS A 55 2.94 1.12 19.74
C LYS A 55 2.22 2.38 19.25
N GLN A 56 2.97 3.39 18.85
CA GLN A 56 2.40 4.62 18.30
C GLN A 56 1.63 4.34 17.02
N ARG A 57 2.21 3.56 16.09
CA ARG A 57 1.55 3.15 14.85
C ARG A 57 0.27 2.36 15.12
N GLU A 58 0.30 1.42 16.07
CA GLU A 58 -0.88 0.65 16.46
C GLU A 58 -1.99 1.55 17.03
N ALA A 59 -1.64 2.52 17.87
CA ALA A 59 -2.60 3.48 18.41
C ALA A 59 -3.25 4.32 17.29
N ILE A 60 -2.45 4.78 16.32
CA ILE A 60 -2.96 5.50 15.15
C ILE A 60 -3.93 4.62 14.36
N VAL A 61 -3.55 3.38 14.05
CA VAL A 61 -4.40 2.44 13.28
C VAL A 61 -5.72 2.17 14.03
N LYS A 62 -5.67 1.95 15.34
CA LYS A 62 -6.88 1.77 16.18
C LYS A 62 -7.80 2.98 16.14
N GLY A 63 -7.24 4.17 16.18
CA GLY A 63 -8.01 5.43 16.20
C GLY A 63 -8.50 5.89 14.82
N MET A 64 -8.02 5.31 13.71
CA MET A 64 -8.45 5.71 12.38
C MET A 64 -9.93 5.46 12.13
N THR A 65 -10.56 6.38 11.42
CA THR A 65 -11.96 6.29 10.98
C THR A 65 -12.04 6.00 9.48
N VAL A 66 -13.18 5.46 9.04
CA VAL A 66 -13.47 5.25 7.60
C VAL A 66 -13.32 6.56 6.83
N GLN A 67 -13.80 7.68 7.38
CA GLN A 67 -13.71 8.97 6.72
C GLN A 67 -12.25 9.42 6.53
N GLN A 68 -11.40 9.23 7.50
CA GLN A 68 -9.97 9.54 7.37
C GLN A 68 -9.30 8.70 6.26
N ILE A 69 -9.66 7.43 6.11
CA ILE A 69 -9.13 6.60 5.01
C ILE A 69 -9.64 7.10 3.65
N LYS A 70 -10.91 7.50 3.56
CA LYS A 70 -11.46 8.10 2.33
C LYS A 70 -10.75 9.40 1.97
N ASP A 71 -10.49 10.26 2.93
CA ASP A 71 -9.78 11.52 2.72
C ASP A 71 -8.33 11.30 2.27
N LEU A 72 -7.63 10.35 2.91
CA LEU A 72 -6.28 9.95 2.50
C LEU A 72 -6.26 9.33 1.10
N SER A 73 -7.23 8.49 0.78
CA SER A 73 -7.39 7.92 -0.55
C SER A 73 -7.54 9.02 -1.61
N ASN A 74 -8.44 9.96 -1.38
CA ASN A 74 -8.66 11.07 -2.31
C ASN A 74 -7.43 11.96 -2.47
N LYS A 75 -6.63 12.09 -1.41
CA LYS A 75 -5.40 12.89 -1.43
C LYS A 75 -4.24 12.22 -2.16
N TYR A 76 -4.08 10.90 -2.00
CA TYR A 76 -2.87 10.19 -2.42
C TYR A 76 -3.07 9.21 -3.57
N LEU A 77 -4.29 8.73 -3.84
CA LEU A 77 -4.57 7.78 -4.92
C LEU A 77 -5.06 8.50 -6.19
N ASP A 78 -4.16 9.20 -6.86
CA ASP A 78 -4.44 9.76 -8.17
C ASP A 78 -3.95 8.81 -9.28
N THR A 79 -4.88 8.09 -9.89
CA THR A 79 -4.57 7.12 -10.95
C THR A 79 -3.99 7.74 -12.21
N ASN A 80 -4.11 9.06 -12.40
CA ASN A 80 -3.52 9.75 -13.53
C ASN A 80 -2.04 10.10 -13.31
N LYS A 81 -1.57 10.00 -12.07
CA LYS A 81 -0.18 10.23 -11.67
C LYS A 81 0.58 8.95 -11.34
N MET A 82 0.04 7.80 -11.70
CA MET A 82 0.65 6.50 -11.43
C MET A 82 1.42 5.98 -12.64
N TYR A 83 2.55 5.34 -12.38
CA TYR A 83 3.23 4.50 -13.36
C TYR A 83 2.69 3.08 -13.27
N TRP A 84 2.39 2.49 -14.42
CA TRP A 84 1.86 1.14 -14.52
C TRP A 84 2.94 0.22 -15.08
N LEU A 85 3.50 -0.64 -14.24
CA LEU A 85 4.48 -1.63 -14.66
C LEU A 85 3.79 -2.98 -14.84
N VAL A 86 3.93 -3.54 -16.04
CA VAL A 86 3.41 -4.86 -16.37
C VAL A 86 4.57 -5.79 -16.68
N VAL A 87 4.59 -6.95 -16.03
CA VAL A 87 5.58 -8.00 -16.24
C VAL A 87 4.90 -9.17 -16.94
N GLY A 88 5.43 -9.59 -18.09
CA GLY A 88 4.87 -10.67 -18.87
C GLY A 88 5.56 -10.83 -20.23
N ASP A 89 5.01 -11.68 -21.09
CA ASP A 89 5.50 -11.85 -22.45
C ASP A 89 5.13 -10.61 -23.30
N ALA A 90 6.15 -9.84 -23.67
CA ALA A 90 5.98 -8.61 -24.40
C ALA A 90 5.31 -8.80 -25.77
N LYS A 91 5.57 -9.93 -26.46
CA LYS A 91 5.02 -10.18 -27.79
C LYS A 91 3.49 -10.28 -27.76
N THR A 92 2.95 -10.89 -26.72
CA THR A 92 1.50 -11.11 -26.59
C THR A 92 0.81 -9.96 -25.83
N GLN A 93 1.49 -9.33 -24.87
CA GLN A 93 0.86 -8.33 -23.98
C GLN A 93 0.95 -6.90 -24.52
N LEU A 94 2.02 -6.54 -25.18
CA LEU A 94 2.24 -5.16 -25.62
C LEU A 94 1.09 -4.61 -26.51
N PRO A 95 0.61 -5.34 -27.53
CA PRO A 95 -0.53 -4.89 -28.33
C PRO A 95 -1.80 -4.67 -27.49
N ARG A 96 -2.06 -5.56 -26.52
CA ARG A 96 -3.24 -5.48 -25.66
C ARG A 96 -3.20 -4.34 -24.66
N LEU A 97 -2.00 -3.96 -24.21
CA LEU A 97 -1.83 -2.82 -23.30
C LEU A 97 -2.24 -1.49 -23.91
N LYS A 98 -2.10 -1.33 -25.23
CA LYS A 98 -2.57 -0.14 -25.95
C LYS A 98 -4.08 0.05 -25.85
N GLU A 99 -4.83 -1.04 -25.84
CA GLU A 99 -6.30 -1.02 -25.77
C GLU A 99 -6.82 -0.49 -24.43
N LEU A 100 -5.97 -0.48 -23.37
CA LEU A 100 -6.35 -0.02 -22.03
C LEU A 100 -6.43 1.50 -21.89
N GLY A 101 -5.97 2.26 -22.88
CA GLY A 101 -6.06 3.72 -22.89
C GLY A 101 -5.18 4.44 -21.85
N PHE A 102 -4.05 3.81 -21.44
CA PHE A 102 -3.07 4.42 -20.53
C PHE A 102 -1.92 5.16 -21.24
N GLY A 103 -2.02 5.34 -22.54
CA GLY A 103 -0.97 5.85 -23.39
C GLY A 103 -0.19 4.73 -24.09
N GLU A 104 0.89 5.10 -24.78
CA GLU A 104 1.73 4.12 -25.47
C GLU A 104 2.61 3.36 -24.46
N PRO A 105 2.53 2.02 -24.43
CA PRO A 105 3.36 1.22 -23.55
C PRO A 105 4.82 1.25 -24.03
N VAL A 106 5.74 1.38 -23.08
CA VAL A 106 7.19 1.39 -23.33
C VAL A 106 7.79 0.07 -22.89
N LEU A 107 8.45 -0.63 -23.81
CA LEU A 107 9.18 -1.86 -23.47
C LEU A 107 10.48 -1.48 -22.75
N LEU A 108 10.62 -1.96 -21.52
CA LEU A 108 11.87 -1.82 -20.77
C LEU A 108 12.80 -2.97 -21.15
N ASN A 109 13.88 -2.67 -21.85
CA ASN A 109 14.95 -3.63 -22.11
C ASN A 109 15.85 -3.73 -20.87
N LYS A 110 16.28 -4.96 -20.55
CA LYS A 110 17.34 -5.18 -19.56
C LYS A 110 18.69 -4.73 -20.09
#